data_552a70fe4299412cd3b305de68401aae
#
_entry.id   552a70fe4299412cd3b305de68401aae
#
_cell.length_a   1.000
_cell.length_b   1.000
_cell.length_c   1.000
_cell.angle_alpha   90.00
_cell.angle_beta   90.00
_cell.angle_gamma   90.00
#
_symmetry.space_group_name_H-M   'P 1'
#
loop_
_entity.id
_entity.type
_entity.pdbx_description
1 polymer ?
#
loop_
_entity_poly.entity_id
_entity_poly.type
_entity_poly.pdbx_seq_one_letter_code
_entity_poly.pdbx_strand_id
1 'polypeptide(L)'
;DKPAGLLSVPGKGEHLADCLLTRAQEAFPTALLVHRLDRDTSGVMVFALTPHAQRHLGLQFEKRQVKKTYVARVWGRLEPKTGTVDLPLIVDWPNRPRQMVCHETGKAAVTDWRVQRYGDGETRVRLMPKTGRSHQLRVHMLAMGHPILGDPLYAEGAAREYPRLMLHSEELRLRHPDGGVGMKFRAKAPF
;
A
#
# COMPACT_ATOMS: atom_id res chain seq x y z
N ASP A 1 11.74 -5.48 -3.05
CA ASP A 1 11.53 -4.05 -2.84
C ASP A 1 11.10 -3.37 -4.15
N LYS A 2 9.80 -3.12 -4.32
CA LYS A 2 9.25 -2.49 -5.53
C LYS A 2 9.62 -0.99 -5.57
N PRO A 3 10.21 -0.47 -6.65
CA PRO A 3 10.38 0.97 -6.79
C PRO A 3 9.03 1.69 -6.95
N ALA A 4 8.99 3.00 -6.65
CA ALA A 4 7.86 3.85 -7.02
C ALA A 4 7.78 4.01 -8.55
N GLY A 5 6.58 4.19 -9.08
CA GLY A 5 6.33 4.37 -10.51
C GLY A 5 6.24 3.07 -11.31
N LEU A 6 6.68 1.92 -10.78
CA LEU A 6 6.57 0.62 -11.43
C LEU A 6 5.24 -0.06 -11.09
N LEU A 7 4.56 -0.61 -12.09
CA LEU A 7 3.38 -1.43 -11.89
C LEU A 7 3.72 -2.73 -11.15
N SER A 8 2.78 -3.27 -10.37
CA SER A 8 2.92 -4.59 -9.75
C SER A 8 2.64 -5.73 -10.72
N VAL A 9 1.72 -5.50 -11.66
CA VAL A 9 1.28 -6.43 -12.71
C VAL A 9 1.12 -5.68 -14.01
N PRO A 10 1.13 -6.36 -15.18
CA PRO A 10 0.96 -5.68 -16.46
C PRO A 10 -0.33 -4.86 -16.50
N GLY A 11 -0.25 -3.67 -17.05
CA GLY A 11 -1.40 -2.86 -17.35
C GLY A 11 -2.04 -3.22 -18.70
N LYS A 12 -3.02 -2.45 -19.11
CA LYS A 12 -3.68 -2.65 -20.40
C LYS A 12 -2.88 -1.93 -21.50
N GLY A 13 -2.34 -2.70 -22.45
CA GLY A 13 -1.53 -2.23 -23.59
C GLY A 13 -0.03 -2.47 -23.39
N GLU A 14 0.69 -2.56 -24.52
CA GLU A 14 2.13 -2.92 -24.56
C GLU A 14 3.01 -1.95 -23.76
N HIS A 15 2.69 -0.66 -23.77
CA HIS A 15 3.43 0.38 -23.03
C HIS A 15 3.33 0.23 -21.49
N LEU A 16 2.45 -0.65 -21.00
CA LEU A 16 2.29 -0.97 -19.58
C LEU A 16 2.65 -2.43 -19.26
N ALA A 17 3.37 -3.11 -20.15
CA ALA A 17 3.80 -4.49 -19.97
C ALA A 17 4.91 -4.62 -18.92
N ASP A 18 5.80 -3.62 -18.81
CA ASP A 18 6.86 -3.62 -17.79
C ASP A 18 6.26 -3.46 -16.38
N CYS A 19 6.50 -4.46 -15.57
CA CYS A 19 5.99 -4.49 -14.19
C CYS A 19 6.87 -5.36 -13.31
N LEU A 20 6.65 -5.29 -11.99
CA LEU A 20 7.44 -6.08 -11.05
C LEU A 20 7.27 -7.59 -11.27
N LEU A 21 6.08 -8.07 -11.63
CA LEU A 21 5.83 -9.49 -11.89
C LEU A 21 6.67 -9.99 -13.06
N THR A 22 6.69 -9.29 -14.20
CA THR A 22 7.51 -9.67 -15.37
C THR A 22 9.00 -9.70 -15.02
N ARG A 23 9.49 -8.66 -14.34
CA ARG A 23 10.89 -8.62 -13.88
C ARG A 23 11.23 -9.73 -12.87
N ALA A 24 10.28 -10.08 -11.98
CA ALA A 24 10.46 -11.20 -11.07
C ALA A 24 10.50 -12.54 -11.81
N GLN A 25 9.72 -12.71 -12.87
CA GLN A 25 9.69 -13.92 -13.70
C GLN A 25 10.94 -14.08 -14.58
N GLU A 26 11.60 -12.99 -14.95
CA GLU A 26 12.91 -13.06 -15.61
C GLU A 26 13.96 -13.72 -14.71
N ALA A 27 13.97 -13.40 -13.42
CA ALA A 27 14.89 -14.00 -12.43
C ALA A 27 14.40 -15.36 -11.89
N PHE A 28 13.10 -15.52 -11.76
CA PHE A 28 12.43 -16.70 -11.20
C PHE A 28 11.22 -17.04 -12.08
N PRO A 29 11.38 -17.86 -13.13
CA PRO A 29 10.30 -18.12 -14.11
C PRO A 29 9.00 -18.65 -13.52
N THR A 30 9.05 -19.26 -12.34
CA THR A 30 7.88 -19.77 -11.63
C THR A 30 7.22 -18.74 -10.70
N ALA A 31 7.67 -17.48 -10.69
CA ALA A 31 7.12 -16.47 -9.78
C ALA A 31 5.63 -16.21 -10.04
N LEU A 32 4.84 -16.30 -8.98
CA LEU A 32 3.40 -16.16 -8.97
C LEU A 32 2.97 -14.99 -8.08
N LEU A 33 2.04 -14.19 -8.56
CA LEU A 33 1.51 -13.05 -7.82
C LEU A 33 0.69 -13.51 -6.60
N VAL A 34 0.92 -12.87 -5.46
CA VAL A 34 0.18 -13.11 -4.22
C VAL A 34 -0.65 -11.87 -3.84
N HIS A 35 -0.05 -10.69 -3.94
CA HIS A 35 -0.68 -9.40 -3.65
C HIS A 35 -0.07 -8.30 -4.53
N ARG A 36 -0.61 -7.10 -4.42
CA ARG A 36 -0.14 -5.96 -5.21
C ARG A 36 -0.01 -4.69 -4.39
N LEU A 37 0.87 -3.79 -4.81
CA LEU A 37 0.93 -2.39 -4.41
C LEU A 37 0.48 -1.51 -5.59
N ASP A 38 0.03 -0.30 -5.28
CA ASP A 38 -0.24 0.72 -6.31
C ASP A 38 1.05 1.06 -7.05
N ARG A 39 0.93 1.57 -8.29
CA ARG A 39 2.07 1.92 -9.14
C ARG A 39 3.10 2.78 -8.39
N ASP A 40 2.63 3.84 -7.74
CA ASP A 40 3.48 4.84 -7.13
C ASP A 40 3.89 4.51 -5.68
N THR A 41 3.26 3.51 -5.06
CA THR A 41 3.67 2.97 -3.76
C THR A 41 4.90 2.08 -3.93
N SER A 42 5.95 2.35 -3.17
CA SER A 42 7.16 1.52 -3.14
C SER A 42 7.16 0.52 -1.98
N GLY A 43 8.11 -0.41 -1.97
CA GLY A 43 8.42 -1.28 -0.83
C GLY A 43 8.11 -2.74 -1.02
N VAL A 44 8.06 -3.46 0.09
CA VAL A 44 8.02 -4.92 0.14
C VAL A 44 6.81 -5.50 -0.58
N MET A 45 7.07 -6.37 -1.54
CA MET A 45 6.12 -7.32 -2.12
C MET A 45 6.69 -8.73 -2.01
N VAL A 46 5.80 -9.72 -1.86
CA VAL A 46 6.16 -11.14 -1.88
C VAL A 46 5.52 -11.84 -3.09
N PHE A 47 6.29 -12.74 -3.69
CA PHE A 47 5.84 -13.65 -4.75
C PHE A 47 5.97 -15.08 -4.24
N ALA A 48 5.12 -15.96 -4.72
CA ALA A 48 5.25 -17.41 -4.49
C ALA A 48 6.03 -18.03 -5.65
N LEU A 49 6.78 -19.11 -5.39
CA LEU A 49 7.48 -19.87 -6.43
C LEU A 49 6.77 -21.17 -6.80
N THR A 50 5.71 -21.51 -6.08
CA THR A 50 4.88 -22.69 -6.34
C THR A 50 3.40 -22.37 -6.22
N PRO A 51 2.49 -23.08 -6.93
CA PRO A 51 1.05 -22.90 -6.77
C PRO A 51 0.55 -23.17 -5.35
N HIS A 52 1.18 -24.11 -4.63
CA HIS A 52 0.89 -24.38 -3.22
C HIS A 52 1.14 -23.14 -2.36
N ALA A 53 2.34 -22.57 -2.48
CA ALA A 53 2.72 -21.36 -1.74
C ALA A 53 1.80 -20.17 -2.10
N GLN A 54 1.48 -19.99 -3.38
CA GLN A 54 0.57 -18.92 -3.83
C GLN A 54 -0.81 -19.02 -3.16
N ARG A 55 -1.40 -20.23 -3.15
CA ARG A 55 -2.70 -20.50 -2.51
C ARG A 55 -2.64 -20.23 -1.01
N HIS A 56 -1.61 -20.75 -0.34
CA HIS A 56 -1.46 -20.61 1.11
C HIS A 56 -1.25 -19.14 1.52
N LEU A 57 -0.38 -18.40 0.82
CA LEU A 57 -0.15 -16.97 1.06
C LEU A 57 -1.40 -16.15 0.72
N GLY A 58 -2.09 -16.46 -0.38
CA GLY A 58 -3.35 -15.82 -0.75
C GLY A 58 -4.40 -15.93 0.36
N LEU A 59 -4.55 -17.10 0.96
CA LEU A 59 -5.45 -17.34 2.11
C LEU A 59 -5.04 -16.50 3.34
N GLN A 60 -3.74 -16.31 3.60
CA GLN A 60 -3.30 -15.45 4.70
C GLN A 60 -3.69 -13.98 4.47
N PHE A 61 -3.58 -13.48 3.24
CA PHE A 61 -4.06 -12.12 2.89
C PHE A 61 -5.57 -12.01 3.02
N GLU A 62 -6.32 -12.96 2.48
CA GLU A 62 -7.79 -13.01 2.54
C GLU A 62 -8.29 -13.02 3.99
N LYS A 63 -7.72 -13.89 4.82
CA LYS A 63 -8.05 -14.03 6.25
C LYS A 63 -7.42 -12.95 7.13
N ARG A 64 -6.77 -11.93 6.53
CA ARG A 64 -6.14 -10.80 7.25
C ARG A 64 -5.08 -11.22 8.29
N GLN A 65 -4.41 -12.33 8.06
CA GLN A 65 -3.36 -12.87 8.92
C GLN A 65 -1.99 -12.20 8.64
N VAL A 66 -1.82 -11.62 7.45
CA VAL A 66 -0.61 -10.86 7.09
C VAL A 66 -0.62 -9.51 7.78
N LYS A 67 0.39 -9.24 8.60
CA LYS A 67 0.61 -7.92 9.18
C LYS A 67 1.41 -7.06 8.22
N LYS A 68 0.86 -5.89 7.91
CA LYS A 68 1.42 -4.91 6.96
C LYS A 68 1.76 -3.64 7.72
N THR A 69 2.95 -3.12 7.50
CA THR A 69 3.37 -1.83 8.04
C THR A 69 3.87 -0.96 6.91
N TYR A 70 3.29 0.21 6.79
CA TYR A 70 3.69 1.24 5.84
C TYR A 70 4.25 2.45 6.57
N VAL A 71 5.12 3.17 5.90
CA VAL A 71 5.56 4.51 6.32
C VAL A 71 5.09 5.50 5.28
N ALA A 72 4.54 6.62 5.74
CA ALA A 72 4.15 7.72 4.89
C ALA A 72 4.63 9.07 5.48
N ARG A 73 4.76 10.07 4.61
CA ARG A 73 4.81 11.47 5.01
C ARG A 73 3.49 12.11 4.57
N VAL A 74 2.79 12.73 5.50
CA VAL A 74 1.49 13.37 5.28
C VAL A 74 1.58 14.86 5.50
N TRP A 75 0.71 15.63 4.85
CA TRP A 75 0.63 17.06 4.99
C TRP A 75 0.17 17.48 6.38
N GLY A 76 0.83 18.50 6.92
CA GLY A 76 0.46 19.13 8.18
C GLY A 76 0.81 18.30 9.42
N ARG A 77 0.33 18.79 10.56
CA ARG A 77 0.54 18.20 11.88
C ARG A 77 -0.61 17.26 12.24
N LEU A 78 -0.39 15.96 12.14
CA LEU A 78 -1.38 14.93 12.44
C LEU A 78 -1.50 14.71 13.96
N GLU A 79 -2.66 14.99 14.53
CA GLU A 79 -3.00 14.76 15.93
C GLU A 79 -4.31 13.97 16.07
N PRO A 80 -4.48 13.19 17.14
CA PRO A 80 -3.51 12.80 18.18
C PRO A 80 -2.37 11.96 17.59
N LYS A 81 -1.40 11.53 18.42
CA LYS A 81 -0.23 10.75 17.93
C LYS A 81 -0.55 9.33 17.47
N THR A 82 -1.72 8.82 17.81
CA THR A 82 -2.18 7.47 17.40
C THR A 82 -3.69 7.48 17.21
N GLY A 83 -4.18 6.60 16.35
CA GLY A 83 -5.62 6.43 16.16
C GLY A 83 -5.95 5.34 15.15
N THR A 84 -7.23 5.26 14.84
CA THR A 84 -7.80 4.33 13.85
C THR A 84 -8.71 5.11 12.92
N VAL A 85 -8.58 4.87 11.61
CA VAL A 85 -9.54 5.29 10.59
C VAL A 85 -10.37 4.08 10.20
N ASP A 86 -11.67 4.18 10.39
CA ASP A 86 -12.65 3.17 9.96
C ASP A 86 -13.66 3.84 9.03
N LEU A 87 -13.33 3.89 7.75
CA LEU A 87 -14.12 4.55 6.72
C LEU A 87 -14.24 3.63 5.51
N PRO A 88 -15.48 3.24 5.13
CA PRO A 88 -15.73 2.33 4.01
C PRO A 88 -15.40 3.00 2.66
N LEU A 89 -14.82 2.22 1.74
CA LEU A 89 -14.31 2.71 0.46
C LEU A 89 -15.01 2.06 -0.74
N ILE A 90 -15.21 2.87 -1.79
CA ILE A 90 -15.69 2.44 -3.09
C ILE A 90 -14.91 3.16 -4.20
N VAL A 91 -14.99 2.63 -5.42
CA VAL A 91 -14.44 3.32 -6.59
C VAL A 91 -15.23 4.59 -6.90
N ASP A 92 -14.52 5.69 -7.11
CA ASP A 92 -15.07 6.94 -7.66
C ASP A 92 -15.20 6.80 -9.18
N TRP A 93 -16.34 6.28 -9.64
CA TRP A 93 -16.55 5.93 -11.05
C TRP A 93 -16.28 7.06 -12.04
N PRO A 94 -16.76 8.31 -11.79
CA PRO A 94 -16.47 9.44 -12.68
C PRO A 94 -14.99 9.80 -12.74
N ASN A 95 -14.24 9.59 -11.66
CA ASN A 95 -12.85 9.99 -11.51
C ASN A 95 -11.87 8.82 -11.42
N ARG A 96 -12.17 7.69 -12.05
CA ARG A 96 -11.28 6.51 -12.05
C ARG A 96 -9.85 6.87 -12.46
N PRO A 97 -8.82 6.33 -11.81
CA PRO A 97 -8.83 5.19 -10.87
C PRO A 97 -9.04 5.58 -9.39
N ARG A 98 -9.51 6.79 -9.08
CA ARG A 98 -9.73 7.24 -7.70
C ARG A 98 -10.71 6.34 -6.94
N GLN A 99 -10.52 6.31 -5.63
CA GLN A 99 -11.45 5.73 -4.65
C GLN A 99 -11.99 6.85 -3.77
N MET A 100 -13.12 6.63 -3.13
CA MET A 100 -13.74 7.59 -2.21
C MET A 100 -14.36 6.89 -1.00
N VAL A 101 -14.59 7.65 0.06
CA VAL A 101 -15.38 7.19 1.20
C VAL A 101 -16.86 7.16 0.80
N CYS A 102 -17.53 6.05 1.11
CA CYS A 102 -18.95 5.89 0.88
C CYS A 102 -19.57 5.02 1.97
N HIS A 103 -20.37 5.62 2.83
CA HIS A 103 -20.99 4.92 3.96
C HIS A 103 -22.13 3.99 3.55
N GLU A 104 -22.78 4.24 2.40
CA GLU A 104 -23.94 3.46 1.96
C GLU A 104 -23.52 2.12 1.32
N THR A 105 -22.56 2.15 0.39
CA THR A 105 -22.21 1.00 -0.45
C THR A 105 -20.72 0.66 -0.43
N GLY A 106 -19.92 1.43 0.32
CA GLY A 106 -18.49 1.22 0.45
C GLY A 106 -18.16 -0.08 1.19
N LYS A 107 -17.02 -0.67 0.81
CA LYS A 107 -16.49 -1.87 1.48
C LYS A 107 -15.70 -1.47 2.71
N ALA A 108 -15.97 -2.11 3.86
CA ALA A 108 -15.27 -1.84 5.12
C ALA A 108 -13.75 -1.78 4.95
N ALA A 109 -13.15 -0.72 5.46
CA ALA A 109 -11.71 -0.47 5.40
C ALA A 109 -11.24 0.16 6.71
N VAL A 110 -10.21 -0.43 7.33
CA VAL A 110 -9.71 -0.03 8.64
C VAL A 110 -8.19 0.11 8.59
N THR A 111 -7.69 1.24 9.09
CA THR A 111 -6.26 1.55 9.20
C THR A 111 -5.94 2.10 10.57
N ASP A 112 -5.07 1.43 11.31
CA ASP A 112 -4.44 2.03 12.49
C ASP A 112 -3.26 2.89 12.06
N TRP A 113 -2.99 3.94 12.81
CA TRP A 113 -1.86 4.83 12.55
C TRP A 113 -1.15 5.27 13.82
N ARG A 114 0.15 5.62 13.67
CA ARG A 114 0.98 6.16 14.75
C ARG A 114 1.97 7.17 14.17
N VAL A 115 2.00 8.37 14.73
CA VAL A 115 3.01 9.38 14.41
C VAL A 115 4.39 8.86 14.83
N GLN A 116 5.36 8.99 13.94
CA GLN A 116 6.77 8.68 14.21
C GLN A 116 7.57 9.94 14.56
N ARG A 117 7.36 11.01 13.80
CA ARG A 117 7.96 12.32 14.04
C ARG A 117 7.18 13.41 13.34
N TYR A 118 7.30 14.62 13.82
CA TYR A 118 6.86 15.84 13.16
C TYR A 118 8.02 16.47 12.40
N GLY A 119 7.73 17.05 11.24
CA GLY A 119 8.63 17.87 10.44
C GLY A 119 8.04 19.27 10.25
N ASP A 120 8.67 20.07 9.41
CA ASP A 120 8.16 21.38 9.03
C ASP A 120 7.00 21.23 8.04
N GLY A 121 5.79 21.56 8.48
CA GLY A 121 4.57 21.41 7.69
C GLY A 121 4.14 19.99 7.35
N GLU A 122 4.76 18.96 7.95
CA GLU A 122 4.47 17.55 7.64
C GLU A 122 4.57 16.66 8.88
N THR A 123 4.00 15.45 8.74
CA THR A 123 4.12 14.40 9.75
C THR A 123 4.56 13.09 9.09
N ARG A 124 5.62 12.47 9.63
CA ARG A 124 5.97 11.07 9.30
C ARG A 124 5.13 10.14 10.15
N VAL A 125 4.40 9.24 9.50
CA VAL A 125 3.43 8.36 10.14
C VAL A 125 3.66 6.91 9.74
N ARG A 126 3.45 6.01 10.69
CA ARG A 126 3.33 4.56 10.44
C ARG A 126 1.86 4.22 10.28
N LEU A 127 1.53 3.50 9.21
CA LEU A 127 0.18 3.06 8.87
C LEU A 127 0.11 1.54 8.90
N MET A 128 -0.88 0.99 9.58
CA MET A 128 -1.05 -0.44 9.77
C MET A 128 -2.46 -0.85 9.32
N PRO A 129 -2.65 -1.09 7.99
CA PRO A 129 -3.97 -1.44 7.47
C PRO A 129 -4.39 -2.85 7.90
N LYS A 130 -5.56 -2.97 8.53
CA LYS A 130 -6.23 -4.25 8.85
C LYS A 130 -6.89 -4.87 7.63
N THR A 131 -7.31 -4.05 6.69
CA THR A 131 -7.91 -4.42 5.40
C THR A 131 -6.95 -4.10 4.26
N GLY A 132 -7.34 -4.34 3.00
CA GLY A 132 -6.49 -4.08 1.83
C GLY A 132 -7.30 -3.59 0.63
N ARG A 133 -8.03 -2.48 0.77
CA ARG A 133 -8.77 -1.88 -0.36
C ARG A 133 -7.82 -1.06 -1.23
N SER A 134 -8.18 -0.93 -2.50
CA SER A 134 -7.43 -0.05 -3.42
C SER A 134 -7.33 1.36 -2.85
N HIS A 135 -6.15 1.96 -2.94
CA HIS A 135 -5.83 3.31 -2.45
C HIS A 135 -6.19 3.57 -0.97
N GLN A 136 -6.42 2.52 -0.16
CA GLN A 136 -6.96 2.65 1.20
C GLN A 136 -6.22 3.68 2.05
N LEU A 137 -4.90 3.57 2.15
CA LEU A 137 -4.10 4.46 2.99
C LEU A 137 -4.14 5.91 2.49
N ARG A 138 -4.17 6.08 1.18
CA ARG A 138 -4.20 7.39 0.51
C ARG A 138 -5.53 8.11 0.79
N VAL A 139 -6.65 7.41 0.61
CA VAL A 139 -7.99 7.96 0.85
C VAL A 139 -8.24 8.18 2.35
N HIS A 140 -7.79 7.27 3.22
CA HIS A 140 -7.92 7.45 4.66
C HIS A 140 -7.17 8.67 5.17
N MET A 141 -5.92 8.89 4.73
CA MET A 141 -5.17 10.08 5.13
C MET A 141 -5.78 11.37 4.55
N LEU A 142 -6.28 11.34 3.31
CA LEU A 142 -7.02 12.46 2.73
C LEU A 142 -8.28 12.79 3.56
N ALA A 143 -9.06 11.78 3.91
CA ALA A 143 -10.30 11.96 4.69
C ALA A 143 -10.06 12.54 6.09
N MET A 144 -8.86 12.34 6.64
CA MET A 144 -8.42 12.97 7.89
C MET A 144 -7.91 14.42 7.70
N GLY A 145 -7.88 14.96 6.47
CA GLY A 145 -7.31 16.28 6.17
C GLY A 145 -5.78 16.30 6.05
N HIS A 146 -5.14 15.13 6.01
CA HIS A 146 -3.70 14.95 5.95
C HIS A 146 -3.28 14.12 4.73
N PRO A 147 -3.47 14.59 3.49
CA PRO A 147 -3.12 13.82 2.29
C PRO A 147 -1.65 13.41 2.33
N ILE A 148 -1.35 12.25 1.75
CA ILE A 148 0.03 11.78 1.61
C ILE A 148 0.76 12.69 0.61
N LEU A 149 1.95 13.13 0.97
CA LEU A 149 2.75 14.04 0.15
C LEU A 149 3.13 13.39 -1.19
N GLY A 150 3.09 14.18 -2.25
CA GLY A 150 3.40 13.73 -3.61
C GLY A 150 2.36 12.79 -4.22
N ASP A 151 1.16 12.70 -3.62
CA ASP A 151 0.08 11.87 -4.18
C ASP A 151 -0.51 12.53 -5.44
N PRO A 152 -0.33 11.94 -6.65
CA PRO A 152 -0.79 12.58 -7.88
C PRO A 152 -2.32 12.58 -8.05
N LEU A 153 -3.05 11.79 -7.22
CA LEU A 153 -4.50 11.67 -7.32
C LEU A 153 -5.23 12.41 -6.19
N TYR A 154 -4.62 12.51 -5.00
CA TYR A 154 -5.33 12.95 -3.80
C TYR A 154 -4.71 14.18 -3.12
N ALA A 155 -3.45 14.53 -3.42
CA ALA A 155 -2.85 15.74 -2.90
C ALA A 155 -3.03 16.91 -3.86
N GLU A 156 -3.15 18.12 -3.29
CA GLU A 156 -3.29 19.38 -4.01
C GLU A 156 -2.28 20.41 -3.47
N GLY A 157 -2.05 21.50 -4.23
CA GLY A 157 -1.14 22.56 -3.85
C GLY A 157 0.24 22.04 -3.45
N ALA A 158 0.84 22.64 -2.44
CA ALA A 158 2.18 22.27 -1.96
C ALA A 158 2.32 20.81 -1.49
N ALA A 159 1.25 20.17 -1.04
CA ALA A 159 1.27 18.75 -0.68
C ALA A 159 1.53 17.84 -1.89
N ARG A 160 1.20 18.29 -3.10
CA ARG A 160 1.43 17.55 -4.35
C ARG A 160 2.85 17.74 -4.91
N GLU A 161 3.52 18.82 -4.56
CA GLU A 161 4.83 19.21 -5.10
C GLU A 161 6.02 18.42 -4.55
N TYR A 162 5.84 17.13 -4.32
CA TYR A 162 6.89 16.22 -3.89
C TYR A 162 7.29 15.29 -5.04
N PRO A 163 8.56 14.85 -5.11
CA PRO A 163 9.10 14.14 -6.28
C PRO A 163 8.46 12.76 -6.53
N ARG A 164 7.71 12.25 -5.55
CA ARG A 164 7.02 10.95 -5.64
C ARG A 164 5.94 10.85 -4.56
N LEU A 165 5.05 9.86 -4.68
CA LEU A 165 4.17 9.48 -3.58
C LEU A 165 5.03 9.02 -2.36
N MET A 166 4.91 9.74 -1.24
CA MET A 166 5.64 9.46 0.00
C MET A 166 4.93 8.36 0.80
N LEU A 167 4.74 7.19 0.17
CA LEU A 167 4.14 5.99 0.75
C LEU A 167 5.00 4.77 0.41
N HIS A 168 5.39 4.02 1.45
CA HIS A 168 6.28 2.87 1.32
C HIS A 168 5.80 1.70 2.18
N SER A 169 5.67 0.52 1.59
CA SER A 169 5.42 -0.75 2.28
C SER A 169 6.70 -1.18 2.98
N GLU A 170 6.86 -0.80 4.26
CA GLU A 170 8.12 -1.00 4.98
C GLU A 170 8.29 -2.44 5.48
N GLU A 171 7.20 -3.11 5.89
CA GLU A 171 7.31 -4.42 6.50
C GLU A 171 6.08 -5.29 6.19
N LEU A 172 6.34 -6.55 5.87
CA LEU A 172 5.36 -7.63 5.83
C LEU A 172 5.74 -8.72 6.83
N ARG A 173 4.76 -9.19 7.62
CA ARG A 173 4.89 -10.39 8.45
C ARG A 173 3.82 -11.38 8.05
N LEU A 174 4.25 -12.59 7.75
CA LEU A 174 3.40 -13.71 7.32
C LEU A 174 3.97 -15.02 7.82
N ARG A 175 3.29 -16.14 7.56
CA ARG A 175 3.77 -17.49 7.86
C ARG A 175 4.28 -18.15 6.59
N HIS A 176 5.39 -18.89 6.70
CA HIS A 176 5.90 -19.70 5.59
C HIS A 176 4.83 -20.70 5.15
N PRO A 177 4.61 -20.90 3.84
CA PRO A 177 3.63 -21.87 3.33
C PRO A 177 3.85 -23.29 3.84
N ASP A 178 5.11 -23.70 3.98
CA ASP A 178 5.50 -24.98 4.53
C ASP A 178 5.97 -24.80 5.98
N GLY A 179 5.37 -25.56 6.89
CA GLY A 179 5.72 -25.56 8.31
C GLY A 179 5.24 -24.36 9.13
N GLY A 180 4.65 -23.32 8.52
CA GLY A 180 3.99 -22.22 9.23
C GLY A 180 4.90 -21.30 10.06
N VAL A 181 6.22 -21.36 9.87
CA VAL A 181 7.19 -20.51 10.58
C VAL A 181 6.93 -19.05 10.27
N GLY A 182 6.95 -18.19 11.29
CA GLY A 182 6.78 -16.75 11.14
C GLY A 182 7.93 -16.12 10.33
N MET A 183 7.59 -15.40 9.28
CA MET A 183 8.53 -14.68 8.43
C MET A 183 8.31 -13.17 8.51
N LYS A 184 9.39 -12.44 8.42
CA LYS A 184 9.40 -10.97 8.40
C LYS A 184 10.28 -10.47 7.27
N PHE A 185 9.69 -9.67 6.39
CA PHE A 185 10.39 -9.00 5.30
C PHE A 185 10.36 -7.50 5.53
N ARG A 186 11.46 -6.84 5.30
CA ARG A 186 11.58 -5.40 5.53
C ARG A 186 12.41 -4.72 4.44
N ALA A 187 11.88 -3.59 3.94
CA ALA A 187 12.62 -2.63 3.13
C ALA A 187 12.50 -1.26 3.80
N LYS A 188 13.63 -0.58 4.01
CA LYS A 188 13.64 0.74 4.67
C LYS A 188 13.07 1.79 3.72
N ALA A 189 12.16 2.64 4.21
CA ALA A 189 11.64 3.76 3.43
C ALA A 189 12.79 4.69 2.97
N PRO A 190 12.82 5.07 1.68
CA PRO A 190 13.91 5.89 1.11
C PRO A 190 13.77 7.39 1.42
N PHE A 191 12.83 7.79 2.28
CA PHE A 191 12.54 9.17 2.66
C PHE A 191 12.31 9.33 4.16
#